data_3babce5bc8cf14dcd52b933086db47dd
#
_entry.id   3babce5bc8cf14dcd52b933086db47dd
#
_cell.length_a   1.000
_cell.length_b   1.000
_cell.length_c   1.000
_cell.angle_alpha   90.00
_cell.angle_beta   90.00
_cell.angle_gamma   90.00
#
_symmetry.space_group_name_H-M   'P 1'
#
loop_
_entity.id
_entity.type
_entity.pdbx_description
1 polymer ?
#
loop_
_entity_poly.entity_id
_entity_poly.type
_entity_poly.pdbx_seq_one_letter_code
_entity_poly.pdbx_strand_id
1 'polypeptide(L)'
;MSAERILAYALPTLVAVAVLGVWEWAVWALEVSKFVLPAPSEILTAAISEWRSLAESAWVTIRITVQAFVLALIIGVALAVVFAQSRMIERALFPYAVTLQVTPIVAIAPLILIWVGLDNAESAVLILATIVAFFPILANTTLGLRSADRQLHDLFDLYGANRWQRLLRLQLPAALPYLLAGMKIAGGLALIGTVVAEFAAGSGTSTGLAWRIIEAGNRLQIAKVFAALALLSLIGIAIFGLLTALERFLLHKWHESARNKE
;
A
#
# COMPACT_ATOMS: atom_id res chain seq x y z
N MET A 1 -24.14 22.14 -4.99
CA MET A 1 -22.80 21.90 -4.44
C MET A 1 -22.41 23.14 -3.68
N SER A 2 -22.11 23.06 -2.38
CA SER A 2 -21.70 24.21 -1.56
C SER A 2 -20.37 24.78 -2.09
N ALA A 3 -20.17 26.10 -2.03
CA ALA A 3 -18.93 26.76 -2.44
C ALA A 3 -17.68 26.14 -1.78
N GLU A 4 -17.81 25.69 -0.54
CA GLU A 4 -16.75 24.98 0.20
C GLU A 4 -16.32 23.65 -0.44
N ARG A 5 -17.26 22.87 -1.01
CA ARG A 5 -16.91 21.62 -1.72
C ARG A 5 -16.18 21.92 -3.03
N ILE A 6 -16.58 22.97 -3.75
CA ILE A 6 -15.87 23.40 -4.96
C ILE A 6 -14.45 23.84 -4.60
N LEU A 7 -14.29 24.62 -3.54
CA LEU A 7 -12.99 25.08 -3.07
C LEU A 7 -12.09 23.93 -2.63
N ALA A 8 -12.63 22.91 -1.96
CA ALA A 8 -11.90 21.74 -1.48
C ALA A 8 -11.25 20.90 -2.61
N TYR A 9 -11.83 20.89 -3.80
CA TYR A 9 -11.26 20.24 -4.98
C TYR A 9 -10.48 21.18 -5.88
N ALA A 10 -10.91 22.43 -5.99
CA ALA A 10 -10.27 23.43 -6.86
C ALA A 10 -8.87 23.81 -6.34
N LEU A 11 -8.70 24.00 -5.01
CA LEU A 11 -7.41 24.41 -4.44
C LEU A 11 -6.28 23.40 -4.69
N PRO A 12 -6.42 22.08 -4.40
CA PRO A 12 -5.37 21.10 -4.71
C PRO A 12 -5.05 21.02 -6.20
N THR A 13 -6.07 21.12 -7.06
CA THR A 13 -5.88 21.09 -8.51
C THR A 13 -5.13 22.33 -9.00
N LEU A 14 -5.47 23.51 -8.49
CA LEU A 14 -4.80 24.75 -8.84
C LEU A 14 -3.33 24.76 -8.40
N VAL A 15 -3.05 24.23 -7.20
CA VAL A 15 -1.66 24.06 -6.71
C VAL A 15 -0.90 23.09 -7.60
N ALA A 16 -1.50 21.95 -7.98
CA ALA A 16 -0.85 20.98 -8.86
C ALA A 16 -0.51 21.60 -10.24
N VAL A 17 -1.47 22.33 -10.85
CA VAL A 17 -1.24 23.02 -12.11
C VAL A 17 -0.17 24.11 -11.99
N ALA A 18 -0.18 24.87 -10.89
CA ALA A 18 0.81 25.91 -10.65
C ALA A 18 2.22 25.30 -10.49
N VAL A 19 2.35 24.20 -9.74
CA VAL A 19 3.64 23.49 -9.58
C VAL A 19 4.16 22.96 -10.91
N LEU A 20 3.31 22.32 -11.71
CA LEU A 20 3.70 21.82 -13.04
C LEU A 20 4.07 22.98 -13.99
N GLY A 21 3.34 24.09 -13.94
CA GLY A 21 3.64 25.27 -14.74
C GLY A 21 4.98 25.94 -14.34
N VAL A 22 5.22 26.07 -13.05
CA VAL A 22 6.52 26.58 -12.53
C VAL A 22 7.66 25.64 -12.91
N TRP A 23 7.47 24.32 -12.82
CA TRP A 23 8.47 23.34 -13.25
C TRP A 23 8.77 23.48 -14.74
N GLU A 24 7.75 23.48 -15.59
CA GLU A 24 7.91 23.65 -17.04
C GLU A 24 8.69 24.94 -17.36
N TRP A 25 8.26 26.07 -16.78
CA TRP A 25 8.89 27.36 -16.94
C TRP A 25 10.36 27.36 -16.45
N ALA A 26 10.64 26.78 -15.30
CA ALA A 26 11.99 26.72 -14.72
C ALA A 26 12.95 25.91 -15.59
N VAL A 27 12.51 24.76 -16.10
CA VAL A 27 13.31 23.93 -17.01
C VAL A 27 13.67 24.71 -18.26
N TRP A 28 12.70 25.42 -18.84
CA TRP A 28 12.90 26.23 -20.03
C TRP A 28 13.79 27.47 -19.77
N ALA A 29 13.51 28.24 -18.70
CA ALA A 29 14.17 29.50 -18.40
C ALA A 29 15.63 29.31 -17.93
N LEU A 30 15.93 28.19 -17.26
CA LEU A 30 17.27 27.87 -16.76
C LEU A 30 18.05 26.94 -17.70
N GLU A 31 17.49 26.62 -18.87
CA GLU A 31 18.10 25.71 -19.87
C GLU A 31 18.57 24.39 -19.27
N VAL A 32 17.74 23.82 -18.33
CA VAL A 32 18.09 22.59 -17.63
C VAL A 32 18.14 21.44 -18.63
N SER A 33 19.25 20.69 -18.60
CA SER A 33 19.43 19.52 -19.47
C SER A 33 18.32 18.48 -19.22
N LYS A 34 17.68 17.98 -20.29
CA LYS A 34 16.70 16.90 -20.25
C LYS A 34 17.22 15.59 -19.64
N PHE A 35 18.55 15.43 -19.57
CA PHE A 35 19.19 14.29 -18.90
C PHE A 35 19.29 14.45 -17.38
N VAL A 36 19.00 15.65 -16.85
CA VAL A 36 18.95 15.94 -15.41
C VAL A 36 17.51 16.03 -14.94
N LEU A 37 16.73 16.92 -15.58
CA LEU A 37 15.33 17.13 -15.23
C LEU A 37 14.53 17.45 -16.50
N PRO A 38 13.76 16.47 -17.02
CA PRO A 38 12.89 16.70 -18.19
C PRO A 38 11.72 17.61 -17.82
N ALA A 39 11.23 18.36 -18.80
CA ALA A 39 10.03 19.16 -18.66
C ALA A 39 8.77 18.27 -18.53
N PRO A 40 7.72 18.67 -17.80
CA PRO A 40 6.45 17.95 -17.75
C PRO A 40 5.87 17.58 -19.13
N SER A 41 6.03 18.44 -20.13
CA SER A 41 5.61 18.17 -21.51
C SER A 41 6.41 17.02 -22.16
N GLU A 42 7.71 16.93 -21.90
CA GLU A 42 8.55 15.82 -22.36
C GLU A 42 8.21 14.49 -21.68
N ILE A 43 7.89 14.54 -20.36
CA ILE A 43 7.41 13.38 -19.60
C ILE A 43 6.10 12.85 -20.17
N LEU A 44 5.15 13.76 -20.48
CA LEU A 44 3.88 13.37 -21.08
C LEU A 44 4.07 12.77 -22.47
N THR A 45 4.96 13.34 -23.28
CA THR A 45 5.28 12.81 -24.62
C THR A 45 5.90 11.40 -24.49
N ALA A 46 6.82 11.19 -23.55
CA ALA A 46 7.40 9.89 -23.26
C ALA A 46 6.35 8.88 -22.77
N ALA A 47 5.43 9.31 -21.91
CA ALA A 47 4.34 8.47 -21.41
C ALA A 47 3.41 8.01 -22.54
N ILE A 48 3.12 8.87 -23.52
CA ILE A 48 2.26 8.54 -24.66
C ILE A 48 3.00 7.65 -25.66
N SER A 49 4.25 7.97 -26.00
CA SER A 49 5.03 7.19 -26.97
C SER A 49 5.36 5.78 -26.47
N GLU A 50 5.61 5.64 -25.17
CA GLU A 50 6.00 4.39 -24.52
C GLU A 50 4.82 3.70 -23.77
N TRP A 51 3.58 4.15 -24.03
CA TRP A 51 2.38 3.72 -23.31
C TRP A 51 2.25 2.19 -23.19
N ARG A 52 2.47 1.46 -24.30
CA ARG A 52 2.34 0.00 -24.31
C ARG A 52 3.29 -0.66 -23.31
N SER A 53 4.55 -0.30 -23.35
CA SER A 53 5.60 -0.81 -22.45
C SER A 53 5.33 -0.46 -20.99
N LEU A 54 4.90 0.79 -20.72
CA LEU A 54 4.57 1.26 -19.39
C LEU A 54 3.32 0.58 -18.84
N ALA A 55 2.27 0.40 -19.64
CA ALA A 55 1.03 -0.25 -19.24
C ALA A 55 1.22 -1.74 -18.92
N GLU A 56 2.01 -2.47 -19.74
CA GLU A 56 2.35 -3.86 -19.46
C GLU A 56 3.08 -4.00 -18.13
N SER A 57 4.07 -3.14 -17.87
CA SER A 57 4.82 -3.15 -16.63
C SER A 57 3.97 -2.69 -15.42
N ALA A 58 3.09 -1.70 -15.62
CA ALA A 58 2.13 -1.28 -14.59
C ALA A 58 1.21 -2.43 -14.17
N TRP A 59 0.72 -3.21 -15.14
CA TRP A 59 -0.12 -4.37 -14.86
C TRP A 59 0.60 -5.40 -13.99
N VAL A 60 1.87 -5.70 -14.27
CA VAL A 60 2.68 -6.63 -13.45
C VAL A 60 2.81 -6.10 -12.02
N THR A 61 3.22 -4.84 -11.84
CA THR A 61 3.37 -4.22 -10.52
C THR A 61 2.02 -4.19 -9.77
N ILE A 62 0.91 -3.83 -10.43
CA ILE A 62 -0.43 -3.84 -9.81
C ILE A 62 -0.82 -5.25 -9.38
N ARG A 63 -0.65 -6.25 -10.25
CA ARG A 63 -0.99 -7.65 -9.96
C ARG A 63 -0.25 -8.14 -8.71
N ILE A 64 1.08 -7.95 -8.65
CA ILE A 64 1.90 -8.38 -7.51
C ILE A 64 1.50 -7.61 -6.25
N THR A 65 1.30 -6.30 -6.35
CA THR A 65 0.86 -5.46 -5.21
C THR A 65 -0.47 -5.93 -4.63
N VAL A 66 -1.46 -6.22 -5.48
CA VAL A 66 -2.77 -6.72 -5.04
C VAL A 66 -2.64 -8.11 -4.42
N GLN A 67 -1.87 -9.00 -5.01
CA GLN A 67 -1.63 -10.34 -4.45
C GLN A 67 -0.93 -10.24 -3.09
N ALA A 68 0.11 -9.42 -2.96
CA ALA A 68 0.83 -9.19 -1.71
C ALA A 68 -0.09 -8.61 -0.62
N PHE A 69 -0.92 -7.63 -0.98
CA PHE A 69 -1.90 -7.04 -0.07
C PHE A 69 -2.94 -8.07 0.41
N VAL A 70 -3.47 -8.89 -0.49
CA VAL A 70 -4.46 -9.93 -0.14
C VAL A 70 -3.83 -11.00 0.75
N LEU A 71 -2.61 -11.45 0.46
CA LEU A 71 -1.90 -12.41 1.31
C LEU A 71 -1.60 -11.81 2.69
N ALA A 72 -1.13 -10.58 2.73
CA ALA A 72 -0.89 -9.84 3.98
C ALA A 72 -2.17 -9.69 4.80
N LEU A 73 -3.31 -9.42 4.14
CA LEU A 73 -4.61 -9.31 4.80
C LEU A 73 -5.04 -10.65 5.42
N ILE A 74 -4.97 -11.73 4.65
CA ILE A 74 -5.35 -13.07 5.13
C ILE A 74 -4.48 -13.48 6.32
N ILE A 75 -3.15 -13.40 6.17
CA ILE A 75 -2.19 -13.84 7.19
C ILE A 75 -2.28 -12.93 8.43
N GLY A 76 -2.34 -11.60 8.22
CA GLY A 76 -2.40 -10.61 9.29
C GLY A 76 -3.65 -10.74 10.14
N VAL A 77 -4.83 -10.87 9.50
CA VAL A 77 -6.11 -11.05 10.21
C VAL A 77 -6.14 -12.42 10.92
N ALA A 78 -5.73 -13.50 10.25
CA ALA A 78 -5.70 -14.83 10.86
C ALA A 78 -4.82 -14.85 12.11
N LEU A 79 -3.63 -14.27 12.04
CA LEU A 79 -2.72 -14.21 13.19
C LEU A 79 -3.25 -13.28 14.30
N ALA A 80 -3.88 -12.15 13.95
CA ALA A 80 -4.54 -11.27 14.93
C ALA A 80 -5.66 -11.98 15.69
N VAL A 81 -6.47 -12.80 15.00
CA VAL A 81 -7.50 -13.64 15.63
C VAL A 81 -6.87 -14.63 16.60
N VAL A 82 -5.79 -15.30 16.22
CA VAL A 82 -5.04 -16.21 17.12
C VAL A 82 -4.52 -15.46 18.34
N PHE A 83 -3.97 -14.26 18.18
CA PHE A 83 -3.51 -13.42 19.29
C PHE A 83 -4.65 -12.99 20.23
N ALA A 84 -5.83 -12.69 19.67
CA ALA A 84 -7.00 -12.35 20.47
C ALA A 84 -7.49 -13.52 21.34
N GLN A 85 -7.29 -14.77 20.89
CA GLN A 85 -7.68 -15.97 21.65
C GLN A 85 -6.67 -16.35 22.76
N SER A 86 -5.40 -15.95 22.65
CA SER A 86 -4.36 -16.33 23.62
C SER A 86 -3.29 -15.25 23.77
N ARG A 87 -3.29 -14.60 24.95
CA ARG A 87 -2.23 -13.64 25.33
C ARG A 87 -0.84 -14.27 25.38
N MET A 88 -0.78 -15.57 25.66
CA MET A 88 0.50 -16.30 25.68
C MET A 88 1.10 -16.41 24.27
N ILE A 89 0.27 -16.79 23.28
CA ILE A 89 0.69 -16.89 21.88
C ILE A 89 1.11 -15.51 21.36
N GLU A 90 0.33 -14.47 21.66
CA GLU A 90 0.70 -13.12 21.27
C GLU A 90 2.05 -12.69 21.84
N ARG A 91 2.26 -12.83 23.17
CA ARG A 91 3.52 -12.48 23.81
C ARG A 91 4.71 -13.26 23.22
N ALA A 92 4.48 -14.51 22.81
CA ALA A 92 5.50 -15.33 22.20
C ALA A 92 5.83 -14.93 20.75
N LEU A 93 4.82 -14.60 19.93
CA LEU A 93 5.01 -14.40 18.48
C LEU A 93 5.08 -12.93 18.05
N PHE A 94 4.50 -12.01 18.80
CA PHE A 94 4.50 -10.58 18.43
C PHE A 94 5.91 -9.98 18.25
N PRO A 95 6.93 -10.32 19.10
CA PRO A 95 8.30 -9.84 18.90
C PRO A 95 8.89 -10.26 17.55
N TYR A 96 8.58 -11.47 17.06
CA TYR A 96 9.04 -11.93 15.75
C TYR A 96 8.36 -11.18 14.60
N ALA A 97 7.07 -10.84 14.73
CA ALA A 97 6.38 -10.00 13.76
C ALA A 97 7.00 -8.60 13.69
N VAL A 98 7.37 -8.01 14.85
CA VAL A 98 8.11 -6.74 14.91
C VAL A 98 9.48 -6.87 14.25
N THR A 99 10.21 -7.95 14.52
CA THR A 99 11.53 -8.19 13.90
C THR A 99 11.42 -8.24 12.38
N LEU A 100 10.42 -8.95 11.84
CA LEU A 100 10.17 -8.99 10.39
C LEU A 100 9.93 -7.59 9.80
N GLN A 101 9.16 -6.74 10.49
CA GLN A 101 8.86 -5.40 10.01
C GLN A 101 10.09 -4.49 9.97
N VAL A 102 10.97 -4.56 10.98
CA VAL A 102 12.16 -3.69 11.06
C VAL A 102 13.33 -4.22 10.23
N THR A 103 13.25 -5.46 9.72
CA THR A 103 14.29 -6.04 8.89
C THR A 103 14.33 -5.33 7.53
N PRO A 104 15.49 -4.80 7.10
CA PRO A 104 15.60 -4.12 5.82
C PRO A 104 15.35 -5.08 4.66
N ILE A 105 14.28 -4.82 3.87
CA ILE A 105 13.87 -5.70 2.76
C ILE A 105 14.96 -5.88 1.73
N VAL A 106 15.67 -4.80 1.39
CA VAL A 106 16.76 -4.86 0.42
C VAL A 106 17.87 -5.83 0.85
N ALA A 107 18.09 -5.96 2.18
CA ALA A 107 19.12 -6.86 2.71
C ALA A 107 18.70 -8.34 2.63
N ILE A 108 17.42 -8.65 2.79
CA ILE A 108 16.92 -10.05 2.73
C ILE A 108 16.50 -10.48 1.32
N ALA A 109 16.32 -9.54 0.38
CA ALA A 109 15.86 -9.84 -0.96
C ALA A 109 16.74 -10.87 -1.71
N PRO A 110 18.08 -10.79 -1.69
CA PRO A 110 18.92 -11.81 -2.33
C PRO A 110 18.73 -13.20 -1.72
N LEU A 111 18.49 -13.28 -0.42
CA LEU A 111 18.27 -14.54 0.28
C LEU A 111 16.95 -15.20 -0.15
N ILE A 112 15.88 -14.41 -0.17
CA ILE A 112 14.57 -14.88 -0.64
C ILE A 112 14.65 -15.32 -2.09
N LEU A 113 15.35 -14.56 -2.95
CA LEU A 113 15.53 -14.90 -4.37
C LEU A 113 16.27 -16.24 -4.55
N ILE A 114 17.31 -16.50 -3.74
CA ILE A 114 18.02 -17.78 -3.75
C ILE A 114 17.11 -18.94 -3.30
N TRP A 115 16.32 -18.76 -2.25
CA TRP A 115 15.43 -19.79 -1.72
C TRP A 115 14.28 -20.14 -2.63
N VAL A 116 13.71 -19.13 -3.33
CA VAL A 116 12.60 -19.33 -4.27
C VAL A 116 13.10 -19.81 -5.65
N GLY A 117 14.36 -19.53 -5.96
CA GLY A 117 14.99 -19.80 -7.24
C GLY A 117 14.99 -18.56 -8.16
N LEU A 118 16.10 -18.35 -8.85
CA LEU A 118 16.32 -17.18 -9.70
C LEU A 118 15.29 -17.05 -10.84
N ASP A 119 14.75 -18.17 -11.30
CA ASP A 119 13.72 -18.21 -12.34
C ASP A 119 12.34 -17.76 -11.86
N ASN A 120 12.15 -17.65 -10.53
CA ASN A 120 10.89 -17.30 -9.89
C ASN A 120 10.92 -15.92 -9.20
N ALA A 121 11.56 -14.93 -9.82
CA ALA A 121 11.72 -13.59 -9.26
C ALA A 121 10.40 -12.94 -8.83
N GLU A 122 9.29 -13.13 -9.58
CA GLU A 122 7.97 -12.64 -9.19
C GLU A 122 7.51 -13.17 -7.84
N SER A 123 7.77 -14.44 -7.54
CA SER A 123 7.44 -15.04 -6.26
C SER A 123 8.27 -14.44 -5.12
N ALA A 124 9.54 -14.15 -5.37
CA ALA A 124 10.38 -13.45 -4.39
C ALA A 124 9.86 -12.04 -4.10
N VAL A 125 9.50 -11.28 -5.15
CA VAL A 125 8.89 -9.94 -5.02
C VAL A 125 7.58 -10.01 -4.24
N LEU A 126 6.73 -11.00 -4.52
CA LEU A 126 5.45 -11.22 -3.83
C LEU A 126 5.67 -11.47 -2.33
N ILE A 127 6.61 -12.34 -1.96
CA ILE A 127 6.93 -12.64 -0.56
C ILE A 127 7.41 -11.38 0.15
N LEU A 128 8.37 -10.66 -0.43
CA LEU A 128 8.93 -9.45 0.15
C LEU A 128 7.88 -8.36 0.34
N ALA A 129 7.04 -8.11 -0.66
CA ALA A 129 5.96 -7.14 -0.58
C ALA A 129 4.91 -7.54 0.48
N THR A 130 4.62 -8.85 0.61
CA THR A 130 3.72 -9.37 1.64
C THR A 130 4.26 -9.11 3.04
N ILE A 131 5.56 -9.32 3.29
CA ILE A 131 6.21 -9.06 4.58
C ILE A 131 6.05 -7.59 4.98
N VAL A 132 6.21 -6.63 4.05
CA VAL A 132 6.04 -5.19 4.33
C VAL A 132 4.62 -4.84 4.70
N ALA A 133 3.66 -5.36 3.95
CA ALA A 133 2.25 -5.03 4.12
C ALA A 133 1.59 -5.72 5.33
N PHE A 134 2.16 -6.82 5.80
CA PHE A 134 1.60 -7.69 6.81
C PHE A 134 1.42 -7.03 8.18
N PHE A 135 2.46 -6.36 8.69
CA PHE A 135 2.49 -5.89 10.08
C PHE A 135 1.42 -4.83 10.41
N PRO A 136 1.15 -3.82 9.58
CA PRO A 136 0.07 -2.86 9.85
C PRO A 136 -1.29 -3.53 9.99
N ILE A 137 -1.57 -4.57 9.20
CA ILE A 137 -2.81 -5.33 9.29
C ILE A 137 -2.85 -6.09 10.61
N LEU A 138 -1.79 -6.84 10.93
CA LEU A 138 -1.69 -7.57 12.19
C LEU A 138 -1.87 -6.66 13.40
N ALA A 139 -1.10 -5.56 13.47
CA ALA A 139 -1.08 -4.67 14.64
C ALA A 139 -2.43 -3.97 14.83
N ASN A 140 -2.98 -3.36 13.77
CA ASN A 140 -4.26 -2.66 13.87
C ASN A 140 -5.41 -3.62 14.14
N THR A 141 -5.43 -4.80 13.51
CA THR A 141 -6.49 -5.80 13.77
C THR A 141 -6.41 -6.32 15.20
N THR A 142 -5.20 -6.60 15.72
CA THR A 142 -5.01 -7.03 17.12
C THR A 142 -5.50 -5.97 18.09
N LEU A 143 -5.17 -4.70 17.84
CA LEU A 143 -5.67 -3.57 18.63
C LEU A 143 -7.20 -3.49 18.57
N GLY A 144 -7.76 -3.59 17.37
CA GLY A 144 -9.20 -3.53 17.15
C GLY A 144 -9.98 -4.67 17.80
N LEU A 145 -9.46 -5.91 17.78
CA LEU A 145 -10.11 -7.05 18.46
C LEU A 145 -10.18 -6.88 19.99
N ARG A 146 -9.38 -5.95 20.54
CA ARG A 146 -9.36 -5.61 21.97
C ARG A 146 -10.05 -4.30 22.29
N SER A 147 -10.51 -3.56 21.30
CA SER A 147 -11.15 -2.26 21.50
C SER A 147 -12.59 -2.33 21.98
N ALA A 148 -13.20 -3.52 22.00
CA ALA A 148 -14.57 -3.71 22.47
C ALA A 148 -14.71 -3.33 23.94
N ASP A 149 -15.82 -2.64 24.27
CA ASP A 149 -16.11 -2.17 25.62
C ASP A 149 -16.14 -3.35 26.62
N ARG A 150 -15.54 -3.12 27.77
CA ARG A 150 -15.50 -4.10 28.88
C ARG A 150 -16.90 -4.49 29.35
N GLN A 151 -17.83 -3.55 29.41
CA GLN A 151 -19.21 -3.80 29.80
C GLN A 151 -19.90 -4.78 28.83
N LEU A 152 -19.60 -4.69 27.54
CA LEU A 152 -20.09 -5.64 26.55
C LEU A 152 -19.48 -7.03 26.74
N HIS A 153 -18.21 -7.11 27.12
CA HIS A 153 -17.59 -8.40 27.46
C HIS A 153 -18.27 -9.04 28.67
N ASP A 154 -18.53 -8.28 29.73
CA ASP A 154 -19.22 -8.74 30.93
C ASP A 154 -20.66 -9.20 30.61
N LEU A 155 -21.35 -8.49 29.71
CA LEU A 155 -22.68 -8.90 29.23
C LEU A 155 -22.63 -10.26 28.51
N PHE A 156 -21.66 -10.46 27.60
CA PHE A 156 -21.48 -11.75 26.92
C PHE A 156 -21.16 -12.89 27.89
N ASP A 157 -20.43 -12.60 28.98
CA ASP A 157 -20.15 -13.58 30.03
C ASP A 157 -21.40 -13.95 30.81
N LEU A 158 -22.26 -12.95 31.17
CA LEU A 158 -23.57 -13.20 31.84
C LEU A 158 -24.49 -14.09 31.01
N TYR A 159 -24.47 -13.94 29.67
CA TYR A 159 -25.25 -14.80 28.75
C TYR A 159 -24.57 -16.12 28.40
N GLY A 160 -23.43 -16.45 29.02
CA GLY A 160 -22.73 -17.71 28.79
C GLY A 160 -22.15 -17.86 27.36
N ALA A 161 -21.88 -16.76 26.69
CA ALA A 161 -21.37 -16.79 25.34
C ALA A 161 -19.98 -17.46 25.25
N ASN A 162 -19.82 -18.37 24.30
CA ASN A 162 -18.55 -19.02 24.03
C ASN A 162 -17.56 -18.07 23.31
N ARG A 163 -16.28 -18.47 23.22
CA ARG A 163 -15.21 -17.66 22.61
C ARG A 163 -15.49 -17.28 21.15
N TRP A 164 -16.07 -18.19 20.36
CA TRP A 164 -16.39 -17.93 18.97
C TRP A 164 -17.57 -16.96 18.81
N GLN A 165 -18.60 -17.07 19.65
CA GLN A 165 -19.70 -16.12 19.68
C GLN A 165 -19.22 -14.71 20.03
N ARG A 166 -18.32 -14.60 21.01
CA ARG A 166 -17.70 -13.33 21.40
C ARG A 166 -16.83 -12.78 20.26
N LEU A 167 -16.01 -13.60 19.61
CA LEU A 167 -15.20 -13.19 18.49
C LEU A 167 -16.07 -12.65 17.34
N LEU A 168 -17.06 -13.43 16.88
CA LEU A 168 -17.85 -13.09 15.70
C LEU A 168 -18.85 -11.96 15.92
N ARG A 169 -19.46 -11.85 17.13
CA ARG A 169 -20.56 -10.90 17.40
C ARG A 169 -20.12 -9.64 18.13
N LEU A 170 -18.94 -9.62 18.76
CA LEU A 170 -18.45 -8.47 19.51
C LEU A 170 -17.09 -7.99 18.97
N GLN A 171 -16.07 -8.84 18.99
CA GLN A 171 -14.70 -8.42 18.72
C GLN A 171 -14.47 -8.06 17.26
N LEU A 172 -14.92 -8.90 16.29
CA LEU A 172 -14.74 -8.62 14.86
C LEU A 172 -15.50 -7.36 14.40
N PRO A 173 -16.77 -7.13 14.77
CA PRO A 173 -17.41 -5.86 14.48
C PRO A 173 -16.68 -4.65 15.09
N ALA A 174 -16.24 -4.74 16.35
CA ALA A 174 -15.47 -3.67 16.99
C ALA A 174 -14.11 -3.43 16.33
N ALA A 175 -13.49 -4.47 15.77
CA ALA A 175 -12.20 -4.39 15.08
C ALA A 175 -12.29 -3.78 13.67
N LEU A 176 -13.45 -3.74 13.05
CA LEU A 176 -13.61 -3.34 11.64
C LEU A 176 -12.99 -1.97 11.32
N PRO A 177 -13.20 -0.88 12.10
CA PRO A 177 -12.57 0.41 11.82
C PRO A 177 -11.04 0.35 11.87
N TYR A 178 -10.49 -0.38 12.83
CA TYR A 178 -9.05 -0.56 12.99
C TYR A 178 -8.46 -1.38 11.85
N LEU A 179 -9.13 -2.46 11.45
CA LEU A 179 -8.74 -3.27 10.28
C LEU A 179 -8.68 -2.40 9.02
N LEU A 180 -9.70 -1.59 8.76
CA LEU A 180 -9.75 -0.71 7.60
C LEU A 180 -8.64 0.35 7.63
N ALA A 181 -8.33 0.91 8.81
CA ALA A 181 -7.18 1.79 8.97
C ALA A 181 -5.85 1.06 8.68
N GLY A 182 -5.68 -0.16 9.20
CA GLY A 182 -4.54 -1.02 8.89
C GLY A 182 -4.42 -1.34 7.40
N MET A 183 -5.53 -1.63 6.73
CA MET A 183 -5.58 -1.89 5.29
C MET A 183 -5.13 -0.68 4.46
N LYS A 184 -5.50 0.54 4.82
CA LYS A 184 -5.04 1.75 4.11
C LYS A 184 -3.52 1.92 4.19
N ILE A 185 -2.93 1.68 5.36
CA ILE A 185 -1.48 1.72 5.54
C ILE A 185 -0.83 0.59 4.73
N ALA A 186 -1.35 -0.63 4.85
CA ALA A 186 -0.82 -1.82 4.19
C ALA A 186 -0.91 -1.74 2.66
N GLY A 187 -1.96 -1.12 2.11
CA GLY A 187 -2.10 -0.93 0.66
C GLY A 187 -0.99 -0.08 0.05
N GLY A 188 -0.63 1.03 0.72
CA GLY A 188 0.52 1.84 0.32
C GLY A 188 1.84 1.10 0.48
N LEU A 189 2.01 0.41 1.62
CA LEU A 189 3.21 -0.38 1.89
C LEU A 189 3.36 -1.60 0.97
N ALA A 190 2.27 -2.22 0.52
CA ALA A 190 2.32 -3.29 -0.48
C ALA A 190 2.92 -2.78 -1.81
N LEU A 191 2.50 -1.60 -2.28
CA LEU A 191 3.07 -0.99 -3.48
C LEU A 191 4.54 -0.64 -3.28
N ILE A 192 4.90 0.01 -2.17
CA ILE A 192 6.29 0.35 -1.85
C ILE A 192 7.14 -0.93 -1.76
N GLY A 193 6.65 -1.97 -1.08
CA GLY A 193 7.30 -3.26 -0.97
C GLY A 193 7.52 -3.92 -2.32
N THR A 194 6.53 -3.90 -3.21
CA THR A 194 6.65 -4.41 -4.58
C THR A 194 7.74 -3.69 -5.36
N VAL A 195 7.71 -2.34 -5.34
CA VAL A 195 8.71 -1.51 -6.04
C VAL A 195 10.13 -1.76 -5.51
N VAL A 196 10.31 -1.77 -4.19
CA VAL A 196 11.62 -2.01 -3.56
C VAL A 196 12.12 -3.44 -3.84
N ALA A 197 11.23 -4.42 -3.81
CA ALA A 197 11.56 -5.80 -4.12
C ALA A 197 11.90 -5.99 -5.60
N GLU A 198 11.20 -5.32 -6.53
CA GLU A 198 11.54 -5.31 -7.96
C GLU A 198 12.94 -4.71 -8.20
N PHE A 199 13.32 -3.62 -7.49
CA PHE A 199 14.67 -3.05 -7.56
C PHE A 199 15.73 -4.03 -7.04
N ALA A 200 15.44 -4.73 -5.96
CA ALA A 200 16.40 -5.65 -5.34
C ALA A 200 16.53 -6.97 -6.11
N ALA A 201 15.43 -7.46 -6.69
CA ALA A 201 15.40 -8.67 -7.51
C ALA A 201 15.98 -8.49 -8.91
N GLY A 202 16.30 -7.31 -9.33
CA GLY A 202 16.90 -6.71 -10.55
C GLY A 202 17.53 -7.56 -11.66
N SER A 203 17.12 -8.80 -11.82
CA SER A 203 17.76 -9.81 -12.67
C SER A 203 17.09 -10.03 -14.03
N GLY A 204 16.41 -9.02 -14.60
CA GLY A 204 15.92 -9.10 -16.00
C GLY A 204 14.68 -9.97 -16.21
N THR A 205 14.24 -10.74 -15.24
CA THR A 205 13.02 -11.57 -15.30
C THR A 205 11.79 -10.82 -14.75
N SER A 206 11.99 -9.77 -13.95
CA SER A 206 10.91 -8.89 -13.50
C SER A 206 10.62 -7.85 -14.57
N THR A 207 9.35 -7.73 -14.96
CA THR A 207 8.90 -6.79 -16.00
C THR A 207 8.07 -5.64 -15.44
N GLY A 208 8.13 -5.41 -14.12
CA GLY A 208 7.38 -4.35 -13.45
C GLY A 208 7.91 -2.93 -13.70
N LEU A 209 7.21 -1.94 -13.13
CA LEU A 209 7.53 -0.52 -13.33
C LEU A 209 8.89 -0.13 -12.73
N ALA A 210 9.29 -0.71 -11.60
CA ALA A 210 10.60 -0.43 -11.01
C ALA A 210 11.73 -0.92 -11.90
N TRP A 211 11.56 -2.07 -12.58
CA TRP A 211 12.50 -2.53 -13.59
C TRP A 211 12.58 -1.57 -14.78
N ARG A 212 11.43 -1.05 -15.25
CA ARG A 212 11.42 -0.03 -16.33
C ARG A 212 12.17 1.24 -15.96
N ILE A 213 12.12 1.65 -14.70
CA ILE A 213 12.88 2.79 -14.17
C ILE A 213 14.40 2.51 -14.30
N ILE A 214 14.86 1.32 -13.87
CA ILE A 214 16.27 0.92 -14.01
C ILE A 214 16.69 0.88 -15.46
N GLU A 215 15.93 0.20 -16.32
CA GLU A 215 16.20 0.05 -17.75
C GLU A 215 16.29 1.42 -18.44
N ALA A 216 15.30 2.28 -18.22
CA ALA A 216 15.26 3.63 -18.80
C ALA A 216 16.38 4.52 -18.26
N GLY A 217 16.73 4.40 -16.97
CA GLY A 217 17.85 5.10 -16.35
C GLY A 217 19.19 4.71 -17.00
N ASN A 218 19.44 3.41 -17.16
CA ASN A 218 20.65 2.89 -17.82
C ASN A 218 20.78 3.31 -19.30
N ARG A 219 19.64 3.58 -19.95
CA ARG A 219 19.59 4.08 -21.33
C ARG A 219 19.57 5.62 -21.43
N LEU A 220 19.68 6.33 -20.30
CA LEU A 220 19.57 7.79 -20.22
C LEU A 220 18.23 8.35 -20.75
N GLN A 221 17.17 7.53 -20.71
CA GLN A 221 15.82 7.92 -21.09
C GLN A 221 15.09 8.55 -19.89
N ILE A 222 15.58 9.68 -19.40
CA ILE A 222 15.13 10.26 -18.11
C ILE A 222 13.66 10.64 -18.15
N ALA A 223 13.13 11.13 -19.27
CA ALA A 223 11.69 11.41 -19.42
C ALA A 223 10.83 10.15 -19.19
N LYS A 224 11.28 8.96 -19.65
CA LYS A 224 10.62 7.68 -19.41
C LYS A 224 10.70 7.24 -17.93
N VAL A 225 11.82 7.52 -17.26
CA VAL A 225 11.96 7.30 -15.80
C VAL A 225 10.88 8.09 -15.04
N PHE A 226 10.75 9.39 -15.35
CA PHE A 226 9.73 10.24 -14.72
C PHE A 226 8.30 9.83 -15.10
N ALA A 227 8.07 9.37 -16.32
CA ALA A 227 6.77 8.83 -16.73
C ALA A 227 6.38 7.57 -15.91
N ALA A 228 7.33 6.65 -15.69
CA ALA A 228 7.11 5.47 -14.85
C ALA A 228 6.88 5.84 -13.37
N LEU A 229 7.62 6.82 -12.83
CA LEU A 229 7.42 7.35 -11.47
C LEU A 229 6.04 7.99 -11.32
N ALA A 230 5.61 8.79 -12.30
CA ALA A 230 4.28 9.40 -12.30
C ALA A 230 3.19 8.32 -12.30
N LEU A 231 3.35 7.28 -13.10
CA LEU A 231 2.42 6.14 -13.16
C LEU A 231 2.37 5.37 -11.84
N LEU A 232 3.50 5.12 -11.18
CA LEU A 232 3.56 4.54 -9.83
C LEU A 232 2.81 5.40 -8.82
N SER A 233 2.99 6.72 -8.88
CA SER A 233 2.29 7.66 -7.99
C SER A 233 0.78 7.62 -8.21
N LEU A 234 0.32 7.56 -9.47
CA LEU A 234 -1.10 7.42 -9.81
C LEU A 234 -1.68 6.10 -9.30
N ILE A 235 -0.95 4.99 -9.41
CA ILE A 235 -1.34 3.69 -8.86
C ILE A 235 -1.49 3.79 -7.33
N GLY A 236 -0.52 4.42 -6.65
CA GLY A 236 -0.58 4.62 -5.19
C GLY A 236 -1.80 5.45 -4.77
N ILE A 237 -2.08 6.55 -5.48
CA ILE A 237 -3.26 7.39 -5.24
C ILE A 237 -4.55 6.59 -5.47
N ALA A 238 -4.60 5.77 -6.53
CA ALA A 238 -5.75 4.92 -6.82
C ALA A 238 -5.99 3.88 -5.73
N ILE A 239 -4.95 3.19 -5.25
CA ILE A 239 -5.03 2.23 -4.15
C ILE A 239 -5.56 2.92 -2.88
N PHE A 240 -4.99 4.07 -2.51
CA PHE A 240 -5.42 4.84 -1.34
C PHE A 240 -6.88 5.31 -1.48
N GLY A 241 -7.25 5.80 -2.65
CA GLY A 241 -8.62 6.23 -2.95
C GLY A 241 -9.64 5.09 -2.86
N LEU A 242 -9.31 3.93 -3.44
CA LEU A 242 -10.15 2.73 -3.38
C LEU A 242 -10.33 2.23 -1.93
N LEU A 243 -9.27 2.17 -1.14
CA LEU A 243 -9.35 1.73 0.26
C LEU A 243 -10.10 2.75 1.12
N THR A 244 -9.96 4.05 0.84
CA THR A 244 -10.75 5.10 1.52
C THR A 244 -12.23 5.03 1.14
N ALA A 245 -12.56 4.74 -0.11
CA ALA A 245 -13.93 4.54 -0.56
C ALA A 245 -14.53 3.29 0.10
N LEU A 246 -13.79 2.20 0.19
CA LEU A 246 -14.18 0.97 0.89
C LEU A 246 -14.47 1.24 2.37
N GLU A 247 -13.60 1.97 3.05
CA GLU A 247 -13.79 2.36 4.46
C GLU A 247 -15.09 3.16 4.64
N ARG A 248 -15.32 4.19 3.82
CA ARG A 248 -16.54 4.99 3.88
C ARG A 248 -17.80 4.15 3.64
N PHE A 249 -17.73 3.24 2.66
CA PHE A 249 -18.85 2.35 2.34
C PHE A 249 -19.19 1.40 3.49
N LEU A 250 -18.19 0.78 4.13
CA LEU A 250 -18.39 -0.18 5.20
C LEU A 250 -18.76 0.49 6.53
N LEU A 251 -18.21 1.69 6.84
CA LEU A 251 -18.47 2.38 8.10
C LEU A 251 -19.68 3.31 8.06
N HIS A 252 -20.25 3.60 6.90
CA HIS A 252 -21.36 4.54 6.73
C HIS A 252 -22.58 4.24 7.64
N LYS A 253 -22.83 2.98 7.98
CA LYS A 253 -24.00 2.56 8.79
C LYS A 253 -23.70 2.27 10.25
N TRP A 254 -22.41 2.25 10.67
CA TRP A 254 -22.04 1.58 11.92
C TRP A 254 -21.20 2.42 12.89
N HIS A 255 -20.71 3.60 12.53
CA HIS A 255 -19.80 4.35 13.38
C HIS A 255 -20.15 5.84 13.47
N GLU A 256 -20.25 6.38 14.72
CA GLU A 256 -20.46 7.81 14.98
C GLU A 256 -19.35 8.70 14.41
N SER A 257 -18.11 8.20 14.31
CA SER A 257 -16.99 8.92 13.71
C SER A 257 -17.14 9.20 12.21
N ALA A 258 -18.04 8.50 11.51
CA ALA A 258 -18.39 8.80 10.11
C ALA A 258 -19.46 9.89 9.98
N ARG A 259 -20.26 10.12 11.04
CA ARG A 259 -21.36 11.13 11.07
C ARG A 259 -20.88 12.55 11.35
N ASN A 260 -19.71 12.72 11.97
CA ASN A 260 -19.17 14.05 12.34
C ASN A 260 -18.31 14.69 11.25
N LYS A 261 -18.33 14.19 10.00
CA LYS A 261 -17.59 14.75 8.85
C LYS A 261 -18.50 15.35 7.77
N GLU A 262 -19.78 15.54 8.09
CA GLU A 262 -20.71 16.36 7.31
C GLU A 262 -20.91 17.70 8.00
#